data_ae98c00c1de0a4e0cf682e6357403856
#
_entry.id   ae98c00c1de0a4e0cf682e6357403856
#
_cell.length_a   1.000
_cell.length_b   1.000
_cell.length_c   1.000
_cell.angle_alpha   90.00
_cell.angle_beta   90.00
_cell.angle_gamma   90.00
#
_symmetry.space_group_name_H-M   'P 1'
#
loop_
_entity.id
_entity.type
_entity.pdbx_description
1 polymer ?
#
loop_
_entity_poly.entity_id
_entity_poly.type
_entity_poly.pdbx_seq_one_letter_code
_entity_poly.pdbx_strand_id
1 'polypeptide(L)'
;MNILFVYFDKIIQNDNLYVKSLCEEIRRQNGSVECSIDAFWNSPRKYDIVHIQFPEVIFKWRQPSDNGLKALRQRIARLKSMGTKIVYTRHDAIPHYCTDKNKLELYRIVETQSNAIIHLGEYSRQEFARIYPENTARHFVIPHHIYDSCGYAFPSKLTSRNKLGLPTDKFIILTFGSYRNEEEQRLVVDAFEHLPMSDKFLLAPGFYN
;
A
#
# COMPACT_ATOMS: atom_id res chain seq x y z
N MET A 1 -23.62 0.11 -4.96
CA MET A 1 -22.77 0.58 -3.86
C MET A 1 -21.76 1.57 -4.40
N ASN A 2 -21.68 2.78 -3.81
CA ASN A 2 -20.80 3.86 -4.24
C ASN A 2 -19.59 3.94 -3.30
N ILE A 3 -18.40 3.73 -3.84
CA ILE A 3 -17.16 3.67 -3.07
C ILE A 3 -16.24 4.80 -3.51
N LEU A 4 -15.73 5.57 -2.56
CA LEU A 4 -14.64 6.51 -2.78
C LEU A 4 -13.34 5.89 -2.26
N PHE A 5 -12.38 5.69 -3.15
CA PHE A 5 -11.00 5.43 -2.77
C PHE A 5 -10.27 6.76 -2.57
N VAL A 6 -9.68 6.94 -1.41
CA VAL A 6 -8.82 8.09 -1.12
C VAL A 6 -7.48 7.87 -1.78
N TYR A 7 -7.42 8.19 -3.07
CA TYR A 7 -6.24 7.99 -3.91
C TYR A 7 -6.20 9.05 -5.03
N PHE A 8 -5.12 9.09 -5.80
CA PHE A 8 -4.98 10.04 -6.90
C PHE A 8 -6.05 9.83 -7.97
N ASP A 9 -6.57 10.92 -8.53
CA ASP A 9 -7.70 10.93 -9.47
C ASP A 9 -7.42 10.17 -10.77
N LYS A 10 -6.14 10.13 -11.18
CA LYS A 10 -5.69 9.32 -12.30
C LYS A 10 -4.86 8.17 -11.76
N ILE A 11 -5.42 6.97 -11.77
CA ILE A 11 -4.63 5.74 -11.63
C ILE A 11 -3.87 5.59 -12.94
N ILE A 12 -2.67 6.17 -13.02
CA ILE A 12 -1.79 6.09 -14.18
C ILE A 12 -1.43 4.61 -14.40
N GLN A 13 -1.22 4.22 -15.64
CA GLN A 13 -1.03 2.82 -16.05
C GLN A 13 0.09 2.06 -15.31
N ASN A 14 1.03 2.78 -14.70
CA ASN A 14 2.19 2.24 -13.96
C ASN A 14 2.14 2.56 -12.44
N ASP A 15 1.03 3.11 -11.96
CA ASP A 15 0.82 3.38 -10.54
C ASP A 15 0.41 2.08 -9.80
N ASN A 16 0.15 2.19 -8.55
CA ASN A 16 -0.12 1.08 -7.65
C ASN A 16 -1.12 0.05 -8.21
N LEU A 17 -0.59 -1.06 -8.75
CA LEU A 17 -1.37 -2.14 -9.35
C LEU A 17 -2.39 -2.75 -8.38
N TYR A 18 -2.10 -2.75 -7.08
CA TYR A 18 -3.01 -3.25 -6.06
C TYR A 18 -4.31 -2.43 -6.02
N VAL A 19 -4.20 -1.10 -5.95
CA VAL A 19 -5.37 -0.20 -5.92
C VAL A 19 -6.13 -0.30 -7.24
N LYS A 20 -5.42 -0.34 -8.37
CA LYS A 20 -6.02 -0.48 -9.69
C LYS A 20 -6.84 -1.75 -9.82
N SER A 21 -6.24 -2.89 -9.53
CA SER A 21 -6.91 -4.21 -9.62
C SER A 21 -8.12 -4.31 -8.69
N LEU A 22 -7.99 -3.78 -7.48
CA LEU A 22 -9.10 -3.75 -6.52
C LEU A 22 -10.27 -2.89 -7.04
N CYS A 23 -9.98 -1.72 -7.60
CA CYS A 23 -11.02 -0.86 -8.20
C CYS A 23 -11.70 -1.52 -9.40
N GLU A 24 -10.94 -2.19 -10.26
CA GLU A 24 -11.45 -2.90 -11.44
C GLU A 24 -12.34 -4.07 -11.03
N GLU A 25 -11.94 -4.83 -9.99
CA GLU A 25 -12.72 -5.95 -9.50
C GLU A 25 -14.04 -5.49 -8.87
N ILE A 26 -14.03 -4.44 -8.08
CA ILE A 26 -15.25 -3.86 -7.49
C ILE A 26 -16.21 -3.40 -8.61
N ARG A 27 -15.70 -2.81 -9.68
CA ARG A 27 -16.52 -2.42 -10.83
C ARG A 27 -17.13 -3.63 -11.54
N ARG A 28 -16.37 -4.73 -11.67
CA ARG A 28 -16.89 -6.00 -12.21
C ARG A 28 -18.04 -6.58 -11.37
N GLN A 29 -18.02 -6.34 -10.07
CA GLN A 29 -19.07 -6.75 -9.13
C GLN A 29 -20.21 -5.71 -9.02
N ASN A 30 -20.40 -4.88 -10.07
CA ASN A 30 -21.41 -3.83 -10.13
C ASN A 30 -21.29 -2.72 -9.07
N GLY A 31 -20.10 -2.52 -8.53
CA GLY A 31 -19.79 -1.37 -7.68
C GLY A 31 -19.42 -0.14 -8.52
N SER A 32 -19.81 1.05 -8.04
CA SER A 32 -19.31 2.32 -8.56
C SER A 32 -18.09 2.74 -7.74
N VAL A 33 -16.96 3.00 -8.41
CA VAL A 33 -15.71 3.39 -7.76
C VAL A 33 -15.22 4.71 -8.33
N GLU A 34 -15.03 5.66 -7.45
CA GLU A 34 -14.35 6.93 -7.69
C GLU A 34 -13.01 6.93 -6.93
N CYS A 35 -11.94 7.41 -7.56
CA CYS A 35 -10.64 7.63 -6.92
C CYS A 35 -10.39 9.13 -6.89
N SER A 36 -10.40 9.75 -5.71
CA SER A 36 -10.15 11.18 -5.58
C SER A 36 -9.83 11.60 -4.16
N ILE A 37 -8.69 12.30 -3.99
CA ILE A 37 -8.33 12.99 -2.76
C ILE A 37 -9.19 14.24 -2.59
N ASP A 38 -9.46 14.94 -3.69
CA ASP A 38 -10.30 16.15 -3.64
C ASP A 38 -11.74 15.81 -3.23
N ALA A 39 -12.32 14.77 -3.80
CA ALA A 39 -13.65 14.30 -3.40
C ALA A 39 -13.69 13.87 -1.92
N PHE A 40 -12.63 13.27 -1.40
CA PHE A 40 -12.54 12.96 0.03
C PHE A 40 -12.70 14.23 0.87
N TRP A 41 -12.03 15.31 0.53
CA TRP A 41 -12.08 16.55 1.31
C TRP A 41 -13.34 17.38 1.07
N ASN A 42 -13.78 17.52 -0.19
CA ASN A 42 -14.68 18.58 -0.61
C ASN A 42 -16.04 18.10 -1.09
N SER A 43 -16.18 16.81 -1.49
CA SER A 43 -17.43 16.34 -2.06
C SER A 43 -18.58 16.41 -1.05
N PRO A 44 -19.74 17.00 -1.42
CA PRO A 44 -20.96 16.92 -0.65
C PRO A 44 -21.71 15.58 -0.86
N ARG A 45 -21.28 14.76 -1.83
CA ARG A 45 -21.94 13.50 -2.16
C ARG A 45 -21.82 12.51 -1.03
N LYS A 46 -22.85 11.71 -0.84
CA LYS A 46 -22.82 10.55 0.04
C LYS A 46 -22.18 9.38 -0.70
N TYR A 47 -21.19 8.77 -0.06
CA TYR A 47 -20.64 7.47 -0.44
C TYR A 47 -21.12 6.43 0.57
N ASP A 48 -21.30 5.19 0.11
CA ASP A 48 -21.56 4.08 1.02
C ASP A 48 -20.30 3.75 1.80
N ILE A 49 -19.15 3.77 1.11
CA ILE A 49 -17.83 3.49 1.68
C ILE A 49 -16.83 4.56 1.24
N VAL A 50 -16.00 5.01 2.16
CA VAL A 50 -14.73 5.68 1.90
C VAL A 50 -13.61 4.71 2.28
N HIS A 51 -12.79 4.33 1.30
CA HIS A 51 -11.72 3.37 1.47
C HIS A 51 -10.36 4.07 1.45
N ILE A 52 -9.62 3.95 2.54
CA ILE A 52 -8.27 4.49 2.72
C ILE A 52 -7.29 3.33 2.56
N GLN A 53 -6.32 3.47 1.65
CA GLN A 53 -5.26 2.49 1.41
C GLN A 53 -3.96 2.90 2.12
N PHE A 54 -3.57 4.14 1.95
CA PHE A 54 -2.36 4.72 2.52
C PHE A 54 -2.74 6.04 3.19
N PRO A 55 -2.62 6.14 4.52
CA PRO A 55 -3.00 7.37 5.23
C PRO A 55 -2.31 8.63 4.70
N GLU A 56 -1.05 8.53 4.27
CA GLU A 56 -0.26 9.65 3.76
C GLU A 56 -0.83 10.24 2.47
N VAL A 57 -1.52 9.45 1.66
CA VAL A 57 -2.15 9.92 0.41
C VAL A 57 -3.19 11.00 0.68
N ILE A 58 -3.85 10.97 1.85
CA ILE A 58 -4.81 11.99 2.28
C ILE A 58 -4.18 13.40 2.19
N PHE A 59 -2.88 13.50 2.52
CA PHE A 59 -2.09 14.72 2.46
C PHE A 59 -1.11 14.77 1.29
N LYS A 60 -1.32 13.94 0.25
CA LYS A 60 -0.48 13.87 -0.95
C LYS A 60 1.00 13.62 -0.60
N TRP A 61 1.25 12.69 0.32
CA TRP A 61 2.56 12.31 0.86
C TRP A 61 3.28 13.42 1.64
N ARG A 62 2.62 14.58 1.85
CA ARG A 62 3.19 15.66 2.66
C ARG A 62 2.94 15.41 4.13
N GLN A 63 3.79 15.98 4.97
CA GLN A 63 3.60 15.95 6.41
C GLN A 63 2.35 16.74 6.80
N PRO A 64 1.41 16.13 7.56
CA PRO A 64 0.23 16.86 8.03
C PRO A 64 0.59 17.85 9.14
N SER A 65 -0.04 19.02 9.11
CA SER A 65 -0.01 19.95 10.24
C SER A 65 -1.05 19.57 11.30
N ASP A 66 -0.95 20.13 12.51
CA ASP A 66 -1.93 19.93 13.58
C ASP A 66 -3.34 20.34 13.12
N ASN A 67 -3.46 21.46 12.38
CA ASN A 67 -4.71 21.89 11.79
C ASN A 67 -5.22 20.92 10.72
N GLY A 68 -4.33 20.33 9.93
CA GLY A 68 -4.67 19.29 8.96
C GLY A 68 -5.22 18.04 9.63
N LEU A 69 -4.62 17.59 10.72
CA LEU A 69 -5.11 16.45 11.50
C LEU A 69 -6.47 16.73 12.16
N LYS A 70 -6.67 17.95 12.66
CA LYS A 70 -7.98 18.38 13.17
C LYS A 70 -9.04 18.37 12.07
N ALA A 71 -8.72 18.91 10.89
CA ALA A 71 -9.61 18.89 9.73
C ALA A 71 -9.95 17.44 9.30
N LEU A 72 -8.97 16.54 9.32
CA LEU A 72 -9.19 15.12 9.02
C LEU A 72 -10.21 14.47 9.97
N ARG A 73 -10.07 14.69 11.28
CA ARG A 73 -11.04 14.19 12.28
C ARG A 73 -12.45 14.71 12.00
N GLN A 74 -12.57 16.00 11.72
CA GLN A 74 -13.86 16.63 11.39
C GLN A 74 -14.44 16.05 10.10
N ARG A 75 -13.61 15.84 9.08
CA ARG A 75 -14.06 15.24 7.81
C ARG A 75 -14.56 13.82 7.99
N ILE A 76 -13.83 12.97 8.70
CA ILE A 76 -14.26 11.59 8.99
C ILE A 76 -15.57 11.60 9.80
N ALA A 77 -15.67 12.45 10.81
CA ALA A 77 -16.90 12.56 11.61
C ALA A 77 -18.11 12.97 10.75
N ARG A 78 -17.93 13.95 9.85
CA ARG A 78 -18.97 14.36 8.90
C ARG A 78 -19.37 13.23 7.95
N LEU A 79 -18.42 12.50 7.38
CA LEU A 79 -18.72 11.35 6.52
C LEU A 79 -19.55 10.29 7.27
N LYS A 80 -19.14 9.98 8.50
CA LYS A 80 -19.88 9.03 9.35
C LYS A 80 -21.29 9.52 9.70
N SER A 81 -21.48 10.81 9.96
CA SER A 81 -22.82 11.37 10.23
C SER A 81 -23.74 11.30 9.02
N MET A 82 -23.19 11.26 7.80
CA MET A 82 -23.92 11.01 6.56
C MET A 82 -24.21 9.52 6.32
N GLY A 83 -23.77 8.63 7.21
CA GLY A 83 -23.95 7.18 7.12
C GLY A 83 -22.85 6.46 6.30
N THR A 84 -21.81 7.18 5.86
CA THR A 84 -20.66 6.58 5.16
C THR A 84 -19.84 5.71 6.10
N LYS A 85 -19.41 4.54 5.63
CA LYS A 85 -18.49 3.66 6.37
C LYS A 85 -17.05 3.92 5.93
N ILE A 86 -16.17 4.10 6.91
CA ILE A 86 -14.73 4.23 6.65
C ILE A 86 -14.11 2.85 6.72
N VAL A 87 -13.43 2.44 5.64
CA VAL A 87 -12.68 1.20 5.54
C VAL A 87 -11.20 1.54 5.36
N TYR A 88 -10.34 0.87 6.08
CA TYR A 88 -8.89 1.03 5.97
C TYR A 88 -8.23 -0.31 5.63
N THR A 89 -7.38 -0.34 4.61
CA THR A 89 -6.45 -1.45 4.39
C THR A 89 -5.11 -1.12 5.04
N ARG A 90 -4.76 -1.88 6.06
CA ARG A 90 -3.54 -1.68 6.84
C ARG A 90 -2.36 -2.36 6.15
N HIS A 91 -1.64 -1.60 5.33
CA HIS A 91 -0.41 -2.04 4.69
C HIS A 91 0.77 -2.04 5.68
N ASP A 92 0.85 -0.97 6.49
CA ASP A 92 1.94 -0.74 7.44
C ASP A 92 1.38 -0.46 8.83
N ALA A 93 2.12 -0.84 9.87
CA ALA A 93 1.77 -0.55 11.26
C ALA A 93 2.10 0.90 11.65
N ILE A 94 3.14 1.44 11.03
CA ILE A 94 3.66 2.80 11.25
C ILE A 94 4.15 3.37 9.91
N PRO A 95 4.22 4.70 9.76
CA PRO A 95 4.80 5.32 8.57
C PRO A 95 6.25 4.89 8.36
N HIS A 96 6.63 4.63 7.12
CA HIS A 96 8.03 4.32 6.79
C HIS A 96 8.96 5.48 7.16
N TYR A 97 10.12 5.17 7.77
CA TYR A 97 11.18 6.12 8.12
C TYR A 97 10.71 7.35 8.92
N CYS A 98 9.69 7.20 9.72
CA CYS A 98 9.11 8.38 10.35
C CYS A 98 8.95 8.23 11.84
N THR A 99 9.65 9.10 12.57
CA THR A 99 9.44 9.38 14.00
C THR A 99 8.57 10.64 14.22
N ASP A 100 8.06 11.22 13.14
CA ASP A 100 7.27 12.44 13.23
C ASP A 100 5.91 12.18 13.89
N LYS A 101 5.64 12.93 14.96
CA LYS A 101 4.43 12.79 15.76
C LYS A 101 3.14 12.94 14.96
N ASN A 102 3.13 13.81 13.95
CA ASN A 102 1.92 14.09 13.18
C ASN A 102 1.62 12.99 12.17
N LYS A 103 2.66 12.34 11.62
CA LYS A 103 2.45 11.15 10.78
C LYS A 103 1.98 9.96 11.61
N LEU A 104 2.56 9.74 12.81
CA LEU A 104 2.09 8.70 13.73
C LEU A 104 0.64 8.96 14.14
N GLU A 105 0.29 10.21 14.41
CA GLU A 105 -1.08 10.60 14.76
C GLU A 105 -2.05 10.44 13.58
N LEU A 106 -1.60 10.69 12.33
CA LEU A 106 -2.38 10.42 11.12
C LEU A 106 -2.79 8.94 11.05
N TYR A 107 -1.84 8.02 11.24
CA TYR A 107 -2.12 6.58 11.27
C TYR A 107 -3.10 6.24 12.40
N ARG A 108 -2.85 6.74 13.61
CA ARG A 108 -3.74 6.53 14.75
C ARG A 108 -5.16 7.01 14.50
N ILE A 109 -5.35 8.15 13.85
CA ILE A 109 -6.68 8.67 13.47
C ILE A 109 -7.38 7.68 12.53
N VAL A 110 -6.70 7.26 11.47
CA VAL A 110 -7.29 6.37 10.47
C VAL A 110 -7.62 5.01 11.10
N GLU A 111 -6.70 4.44 11.87
CA GLU A 111 -6.87 3.15 12.55
C GLU A 111 -8.02 3.16 13.55
N THR A 112 -8.09 4.20 14.39
CA THR A 112 -9.09 4.25 15.47
C THR A 112 -10.46 4.74 15.01
N GLN A 113 -10.54 5.44 13.88
CA GLN A 113 -11.81 5.96 13.38
C GLN A 113 -12.41 5.15 12.23
N SER A 114 -11.74 4.11 11.75
CA SER A 114 -12.30 3.21 10.75
C SER A 114 -13.44 2.35 11.32
N ASN A 115 -14.44 2.05 10.48
CA ASN A 115 -15.51 1.12 10.80
C ASN A 115 -15.12 -0.33 10.52
N ALA A 116 -14.20 -0.51 9.57
CA ALA A 116 -13.63 -1.81 9.25
C ALA A 116 -12.16 -1.65 8.85
N ILE A 117 -11.36 -2.67 9.19
CA ILE A 117 -9.94 -2.74 8.88
C ILE A 117 -9.67 -4.05 8.14
N ILE A 118 -9.05 -3.94 6.98
CA ILE A 118 -8.55 -5.05 6.19
C ILE A 118 -7.07 -5.23 6.52
N HIS A 119 -6.70 -6.40 6.97
CA HIS A 119 -5.32 -6.83 7.22
C HIS A 119 -4.87 -7.74 6.08
N LEU A 120 -3.64 -7.56 5.61
CA LEU A 120 -3.07 -8.39 4.55
C LEU A 120 -2.55 -9.74 5.07
N GLY A 121 -2.55 -9.93 6.38
CA GLY A 121 -2.15 -11.17 7.02
C GLY A 121 -2.60 -11.24 8.49
N GLU A 122 -2.62 -12.44 9.04
CA GLU A 122 -3.05 -12.68 10.41
C GLU A 122 -2.15 -12.00 11.45
N TYR A 123 -0.84 -11.90 11.17
CA TYR A 123 0.08 -11.17 12.02
C TYR A 123 -0.34 -9.70 12.24
N SER A 124 -0.69 -9.00 11.14
CA SER A 124 -1.16 -7.61 11.21
C SER A 124 -2.43 -7.47 12.07
N ARG A 125 -3.36 -8.43 11.97
CA ARG A 125 -4.58 -8.44 12.79
C ARG A 125 -4.27 -8.62 14.28
N GLN A 126 -3.41 -9.57 14.60
CA GLN A 126 -3.02 -9.85 15.99
C GLN A 126 -2.21 -8.70 16.60
N GLU A 127 -1.30 -8.11 15.83
CA GLU A 127 -0.54 -6.92 16.25
C GLU A 127 -1.48 -5.75 16.53
N PHE A 128 -2.42 -5.48 15.63
CA PHE A 128 -3.42 -4.42 15.80
C PHE A 128 -4.24 -4.60 17.09
N ALA A 129 -4.72 -5.82 17.34
CA ALA A 129 -5.49 -6.13 18.54
C ALA A 129 -4.70 -5.92 19.85
N ARG A 130 -3.37 -6.10 19.83
CA ARG A 130 -2.51 -5.80 20.98
C ARG A 130 -2.33 -4.29 21.20
N ILE A 131 -2.23 -3.53 20.11
CA ILE A 131 -2.04 -2.06 20.17
C ILE A 131 -3.34 -1.36 20.56
N TYR A 132 -4.48 -1.83 20.04
CA TYR A 132 -5.80 -1.22 20.21
C TYR A 132 -6.84 -2.22 20.74
N PRO A 133 -6.70 -2.73 21.96
CA PRO A 133 -7.59 -3.78 22.48
C PRO A 133 -9.06 -3.33 22.57
N GLU A 134 -9.33 -2.04 22.74
CA GLU A 134 -10.68 -1.47 22.84
C GLU A 134 -11.26 -1.04 21.47
N ASN A 135 -10.58 -1.33 20.37
CA ASN A 135 -11.06 -0.94 19.04
C ASN A 135 -12.28 -1.77 18.63
N THR A 136 -13.35 -1.10 18.21
CA THR A 136 -14.64 -1.74 17.87
C THR A 136 -14.84 -1.91 16.36
N ALA A 137 -13.85 -1.62 15.54
CA ALA A 137 -13.91 -1.84 14.10
C ALA A 137 -14.08 -3.33 13.78
N ARG A 138 -14.72 -3.63 12.65
CA ARG A 138 -14.72 -5.00 12.12
C ARG A 138 -13.38 -5.30 11.45
N HIS A 139 -12.82 -6.48 11.71
CA HIS A 139 -11.54 -6.89 11.18
C HIS A 139 -11.70 -8.01 10.15
N PHE A 140 -11.03 -7.87 9.01
CA PHE A 140 -10.99 -8.86 7.95
C PHE A 140 -9.52 -9.16 7.61
N VAL A 141 -9.20 -10.42 7.37
CA VAL A 141 -7.90 -10.81 6.81
C VAL A 141 -8.13 -11.17 5.34
N ILE A 142 -7.62 -10.33 4.46
CA ILE A 142 -7.70 -10.49 3.00
C ILE A 142 -6.27 -10.42 2.47
N PRO A 143 -5.67 -11.56 2.12
CA PRO A 143 -4.30 -11.60 1.63
C PRO A 143 -4.10 -10.81 0.34
N HIS A 144 -2.86 -10.40 0.09
CA HIS A 144 -2.47 -9.77 -1.17
C HIS A 144 -2.69 -10.75 -2.33
N HIS A 145 -3.23 -10.26 -3.43
CA HIS A 145 -3.45 -11.09 -4.62
C HIS A 145 -2.17 -11.25 -5.45
N ILE A 146 -2.13 -12.24 -6.33
CA ILE A 146 -0.94 -12.62 -7.11
C ILE A 146 -0.85 -11.91 -8.47
N TYR A 147 -1.74 -10.98 -8.78
CA TYR A 147 -1.76 -10.20 -10.03
C TYR A 147 -1.89 -11.02 -11.34
N ASP A 148 -2.35 -12.25 -11.27
CA ASP A 148 -2.56 -13.12 -12.44
C ASP A 148 -3.56 -12.54 -13.45
N SER A 149 -4.55 -11.80 -12.96
CA SER A 149 -5.57 -11.11 -13.79
C SER A 149 -5.07 -9.83 -14.46
N CYS A 150 -3.86 -9.36 -14.18
CA CYS A 150 -3.33 -8.10 -14.75
C CYS A 150 -2.83 -8.23 -16.20
N GLY A 151 -2.99 -9.40 -16.83
CA GLY A 151 -2.61 -9.62 -18.23
C GLY A 151 -1.10 -9.67 -18.48
N TYR A 152 -0.29 -9.85 -17.44
CA TYR A 152 1.14 -10.02 -17.59
C TYR A 152 1.45 -11.41 -18.18
N ALA A 153 2.17 -11.42 -19.30
CA ALA A 153 2.77 -12.65 -19.79
C ALA A 153 3.95 -13.04 -18.87
N PHE A 154 3.96 -14.28 -18.43
CA PHE A 154 5.09 -14.88 -17.71
C PHE A 154 5.98 -15.65 -18.68
N PRO A 155 6.99 -15.01 -19.30
CA PRO A 155 7.88 -15.70 -20.24
C PRO A 155 8.72 -16.74 -19.51
N SER A 156 9.23 -17.71 -20.25
CA SER A 156 10.14 -18.71 -19.67
C SER A 156 11.40 -18.05 -19.11
N LYS A 157 12.06 -18.71 -18.17
CA LYS A 157 13.33 -18.27 -17.57
C LYS A 157 14.36 -17.94 -18.65
N LEU A 158 14.49 -18.78 -19.67
CA LEU A 158 15.44 -18.57 -20.78
C LEU A 158 15.07 -17.36 -21.62
N THR A 159 13.78 -17.22 -21.97
CA THR A 159 13.26 -16.07 -22.72
C THR A 159 13.52 -14.76 -21.98
N SER A 160 13.27 -14.74 -20.66
CA SER A 160 13.50 -13.56 -19.82
C SER A 160 14.98 -13.19 -19.75
N ARG A 161 15.85 -14.18 -19.57
CA ARG A 161 17.30 -13.94 -19.51
C ARG A 161 17.83 -13.38 -20.83
N ASN A 162 17.45 -13.98 -21.95
CA ASN A 162 17.86 -13.50 -23.27
C ASN A 162 17.36 -12.05 -23.53
N LYS A 163 16.09 -11.77 -23.19
CA LYS A 163 15.52 -10.44 -23.37
C LYS A 163 16.21 -9.37 -22.52
N LEU A 164 16.70 -9.74 -21.34
CA LEU A 164 17.35 -8.83 -20.39
C LEU A 164 18.88 -8.84 -20.51
N GLY A 165 19.47 -9.62 -21.43
CA GLY A 165 20.92 -9.75 -21.58
C GLY A 165 21.62 -10.41 -20.38
N LEU A 166 20.91 -11.26 -19.65
CA LEU A 166 21.42 -11.91 -18.44
C LEU A 166 22.11 -13.24 -18.75
N PRO A 167 23.10 -13.66 -17.94
CA PRO A 167 23.78 -14.96 -18.11
C PRO A 167 22.77 -16.11 -18.04
N THR A 168 22.86 -17.04 -18.97
CA THR A 168 21.99 -18.22 -19.04
C THR A 168 22.48 -19.37 -18.16
N ASP A 169 23.77 -19.41 -17.90
CA ASP A 169 24.53 -20.44 -17.19
C ASP A 169 24.78 -20.13 -15.69
N LYS A 170 24.49 -18.90 -15.24
CA LYS A 170 24.72 -18.48 -13.86
C LYS A 170 23.50 -18.69 -12.98
N PHE A 171 23.74 -18.87 -11.67
CA PHE A 171 22.71 -18.76 -10.64
C PHE A 171 22.43 -17.29 -10.37
N ILE A 172 21.26 -16.82 -10.75
CA ILE A 172 20.89 -15.40 -10.58
C ILE A 172 20.19 -15.21 -9.25
N ILE A 173 20.75 -14.32 -8.44
CA ILE A 173 20.15 -13.80 -7.21
C ILE A 173 19.56 -12.44 -7.55
N LEU A 174 18.23 -12.33 -7.45
CA LEU A 174 17.52 -11.07 -7.70
C LEU A 174 17.20 -10.40 -6.39
N THR A 175 17.65 -9.17 -6.21
CA THR A 175 17.15 -8.27 -5.18
C THR A 175 16.27 -7.21 -5.82
N PHE A 176 14.98 -7.31 -5.56
CA PHE A 176 13.98 -6.47 -6.21
C PHE A 176 13.52 -5.35 -5.28
N GLY A 177 13.32 -4.15 -5.84
CA GLY A 177 12.83 -2.97 -5.13
C GLY A 177 13.88 -1.88 -4.97
N SER A 178 13.49 -0.79 -4.32
CA SER A 178 14.39 0.32 -4.00
C SER A 178 15.09 0.07 -2.66
N TYR A 179 16.36 0.35 -2.59
CA TYR A 179 17.11 0.32 -1.34
C TYR A 179 16.85 1.58 -0.54
N ARG A 180 16.75 1.41 0.75
CA ARG A 180 16.40 2.50 1.68
C ARG A 180 17.60 3.40 1.99
N ASN A 181 18.79 2.80 2.00
CA ASN A 181 20.04 3.48 2.33
C ASN A 181 21.24 2.65 1.85
N GLU A 182 22.44 3.22 2.00
CA GLU A 182 23.69 2.54 1.63
C GLU A 182 23.98 1.30 2.47
N GLU A 183 23.50 1.25 3.71
CA GLU A 183 23.70 0.10 4.60
C GLU A 183 22.97 -1.14 4.06
N GLU A 184 21.73 -1.00 3.60
CA GLU A 184 21.00 -2.08 2.93
C GLU A 184 21.73 -2.55 1.66
N GLN A 185 22.28 -1.62 0.86
CA GLN A 185 23.04 -2.00 -0.32
C GLN A 185 24.31 -2.80 0.04
N ARG A 186 25.07 -2.32 1.03
CA ARG A 186 26.25 -3.04 1.52
C ARG A 186 25.91 -4.42 2.04
N LEU A 187 24.85 -4.54 2.83
CA LEU A 187 24.39 -5.83 3.35
C LEU A 187 24.11 -6.83 2.23
N VAL A 188 23.47 -6.41 1.15
CA VAL A 188 23.18 -7.26 -0.01
C VAL A 188 24.46 -7.68 -0.73
N VAL A 189 25.41 -6.75 -0.94
CA VAL A 189 26.70 -7.03 -1.58
C VAL A 189 27.51 -7.99 -0.71
N ASP A 190 27.65 -7.70 0.58
CA ASP A 190 28.39 -8.53 1.51
C ASP A 190 27.81 -9.95 1.60
N ALA A 191 26.49 -10.06 1.68
CA ALA A 191 25.82 -11.36 1.69
C ALA A 191 26.07 -12.13 0.38
N PHE A 192 26.03 -11.44 -0.77
CA PHE A 192 26.33 -12.04 -2.06
C PHE A 192 27.78 -12.51 -2.15
N GLU A 193 28.74 -11.72 -1.71
CA GLU A 193 30.17 -12.07 -1.75
C GLU A 193 30.48 -13.30 -0.90
N HIS A 194 29.85 -13.43 0.26
CA HIS A 194 30.05 -14.54 1.18
C HIS A 194 29.35 -15.84 0.79
N LEU A 195 28.50 -15.84 -0.25
CA LEU A 195 27.89 -17.09 -0.74
C LEU A 195 28.94 -18.01 -1.35
N PRO A 196 29.04 -19.27 -0.92
CA PRO A 196 30.07 -20.23 -1.38
C PRO A 196 29.74 -20.80 -2.76
N MET A 197 29.49 -19.94 -3.75
CA MET A 197 29.15 -20.29 -5.13
C MET A 197 30.01 -19.48 -6.09
N SER A 198 30.64 -20.16 -7.08
CA SER A 198 31.45 -19.51 -8.11
C SER A 198 30.63 -19.03 -9.33
N ASP A 199 29.50 -19.67 -9.60
CA ASP A 199 28.64 -19.44 -10.77
C ASP A 199 27.45 -18.50 -10.45
N LYS A 200 27.58 -17.68 -9.43
CA LYS A 200 26.55 -16.71 -8.98
C LYS A 200 26.60 -15.40 -9.78
N PHE A 201 25.44 -14.75 -9.91
CA PHE A 201 25.27 -13.43 -10.51
C PHE A 201 24.25 -12.63 -9.70
N LEU A 202 24.60 -11.42 -9.28
CA LEU A 202 23.69 -10.52 -8.58
C LEU A 202 22.95 -9.63 -9.59
N LEU A 203 21.64 -9.65 -9.57
CA LEU A 203 20.79 -8.73 -10.30
C LEU A 203 20.10 -7.80 -9.30
N ALA A 204 20.54 -6.55 -9.26
CA ALA A 204 20.07 -5.55 -8.32
C ALA A 204 19.63 -4.26 -9.03
N PRO A 205 18.46 -4.26 -9.71
CA PRO A 205 18.03 -3.11 -10.52
C PRO A 205 17.72 -1.86 -9.70
N GLY A 206 17.58 -1.96 -8.38
CA GLY A 206 17.36 -0.84 -7.45
C GLY A 206 18.64 -0.20 -6.92
N PHE A 207 19.84 -0.68 -7.32
CA PHE A 207 21.08 -0.01 -6.97
C PHE A 207 21.20 1.29 -7.78
N TYR A 208 21.37 2.39 -7.09
CA TYR A 208 21.79 3.65 -7.71
C TYR A 208 23.31 3.64 -7.84
N ASN A 209 23.78 3.94 -9.03
CA ASN A 209 25.20 4.21 -9.31
C ASN A 209 25.60 5.57 -8.75
#